data_7400af42c8ae68beb982ad482c7cfe49
#
_entry.id   7400af42c8ae68beb982ad482c7cfe49
#
_cell.length_a   1.000
_cell.length_b   1.000
_cell.length_c   1.000
_cell.angle_alpha   90.00
_cell.angle_beta   90.00
_cell.angle_gamma   90.00
#
_symmetry.space_group_name_H-M   'P 1'
#
loop_
_entity.id
_entity.type
_entity.pdbx_description
1 polymer ?
#
loop_
_entity_poly.entity_id
_entity_poly.type
_entity_poly.pdbx_seq_one_letter_code
_entity_poly.pdbx_strand_id
1 'polypeptide(L)'
;MEFRRITGLPPYVFAQINGLKAAARAAGRDVVDFGFGNPDLPSPDIAVEKLAEAAHNPKNHRYSASRGIPNLRVAMATRYKNVFGVDLDPDTEVVTTIGAKEGLTHLMWVLLGPGDT
;
A
#
# COMPACT_ATOMS: atom_id res chain seq x y z
N MET A 1 9.14 -28.40 17.21
CA MET A 1 10.11 -27.29 17.25
C MET A 1 9.36 -26.04 17.66
N GLU A 2 9.75 -25.37 18.73
CA GLU A 2 9.07 -24.19 19.25
C GLU A 2 9.89 -22.92 18.89
N PHE A 3 9.23 -21.95 18.28
CA PHE A 3 9.90 -20.69 17.90
C PHE A 3 9.55 -19.60 18.89
N ARG A 4 10.43 -19.36 19.87
CA ARG A 4 10.22 -18.41 20.98
C ARG A 4 9.77 -17.02 20.55
N ARG A 5 10.25 -16.52 19.41
CA ARG A 5 9.85 -15.20 18.89
C ARG A 5 8.42 -15.18 18.35
N ILE A 6 7.89 -16.33 17.95
CA ILE A 6 6.51 -16.46 17.46
C ILE A 6 5.56 -16.71 18.61
N THR A 7 5.93 -17.59 19.54
CA THR A 7 5.10 -17.90 20.72
C THR A 7 4.89 -16.72 21.66
N GLY A 8 5.82 -15.77 21.67
CA GLY A 8 5.71 -14.52 22.45
C GLY A 8 4.91 -13.39 21.78
N LEU A 9 4.48 -13.56 20.53
CA LEU A 9 3.70 -12.53 19.87
C LEU A 9 2.25 -12.56 20.35
N PRO A 10 1.64 -11.38 20.67
CA PRO A 10 0.22 -11.33 20.97
C PRO A 10 -0.60 -11.73 19.74
N PRO A 11 -1.78 -12.33 19.93
CA PRO A 11 -2.66 -12.66 18.82
C PRO A 11 -3.01 -11.40 18.02
N TYR A 12 -3.03 -11.54 16.70
CA TYR A 12 -3.39 -10.43 15.83
C TYR A 12 -4.86 -10.06 16.01
N VAL A 13 -5.11 -8.90 16.62
CA VAL A 13 -6.44 -8.43 17.05
C VAL A 13 -7.47 -8.47 15.91
N PHE A 14 -7.08 -8.04 14.71
CA PHE A 14 -8.02 -8.05 13.58
C PHE A 14 -8.42 -9.46 13.14
N ALA A 15 -7.55 -10.47 13.30
CA ALA A 15 -7.93 -11.86 13.02
C ALA A 15 -9.00 -12.35 14.02
N GLN A 16 -8.88 -11.98 15.30
CA GLN A 16 -9.88 -12.30 16.31
C GLN A 16 -11.23 -11.64 16.03
N ILE A 17 -11.22 -10.33 15.73
CA ILE A 17 -12.43 -9.57 15.37
C ILE A 17 -13.09 -10.15 14.11
N ASN A 18 -12.30 -10.49 13.09
CA ASN A 18 -12.83 -11.09 11.88
C ASN A 18 -13.45 -12.47 12.15
N GLY A 19 -12.87 -13.28 13.04
CA GLY A 19 -13.45 -14.53 13.49
C GLY A 19 -14.80 -14.34 14.19
N LEU A 20 -14.91 -13.35 15.09
CA LEU A 20 -16.16 -13.01 15.77
C LEU A 20 -17.25 -12.54 14.80
N LYS A 21 -16.88 -11.68 13.83
CA LYS A 21 -17.79 -11.22 12.77
C LYS A 21 -18.29 -12.38 11.91
N ALA A 22 -17.38 -13.27 11.50
CA ALA A 22 -17.75 -14.46 10.71
C ALA A 22 -18.70 -15.38 11.46
N ALA A 23 -18.44 -15.65 12.73
CA ALA A 23 -19.31 -16.45 13.59
C ALA A 23 -20.70 -15.82 13.78
N ALA A 24 -20.75 -14.50 13.99
CA ALA A 24 -22.01 -13.78 14.13
C ALA A 24 -22.86 -13.83 12.84
N ARG A 25 -22.23 -13.64 11.68
CA ARG A 25 -22.91 -13.76 10.38
C ARG A 25 -23.40 -15.19 10.12
N ALA A 26 -22.58 -16.18 10.44
CA ALA A 26 -23.00 -17.60 10.33
C ALA A 26 -24.19 -17.95 11.24
N ALA A 27 -24.34 -17.26 12.37
CA ALA A 27 -25.49 -17.35 13.26
C ALA A 27 -26.72 -16.52 12.80
N GLY A 28 -26.70 -15.99 11.58
CA GLY A 28 -27.80 -15.20 11.01
C GLY A 28 -27.93 -13.77 11.55
N ARG A 29 -26.94 -13.27 12.26
CA ARG A 29 -26.97 -11.89 12.78
C ARG A 29 -26.61 -10.90 11.67
N ASP A 30 -27.35 -9.79 11.61
CA ASP A 30 -26.98 -8.64 10.79
C ASP A 30 -25.84 -7.89 11.49
N VAL A 31 -24.64 -7.96 10.87
CA VAL A 31 -23.42 -7.38 11.45
C VAL A 31 -23.03 -6.14 10.66
N VAL A 32 -23.20 -4.98 11.28
CA VAL A 32 -22.68 -3.70 10.80
C VAL A 32 -21.27 -3.50 11.33
N ASP A 33 -20.30 -3.33 10.44
CA ASP A 33 -18.88 -3.29 10.77
C ASP A 33 -18.32 -1.87 10.74
N PHE A 34 -18.08 -1.30 11.90
CA PHE A 34 -17.36 -0.02 12.07
C PHE A 34 -15.94 -0.19 12.61
N GLY A 35 -15.45 -1.43 12.68
CA GLY A 35 -14.17 -1.73 13.34
C GLY A 35 -12.93 -1.50 12.50
N PHE A 36 -13.07 -1.32 11.19
CA PHE A 36 -11.93 -1.15 10.29
C PHE A 36 -12.28 -0.26 9.09
N GLY A 37 -11.49 0.80 8.90
CA GLY A 37 -11.64 1.71 7.76
C GLY A 37 -11.08 1.10 6.49
N ASN A 38 -11.86 0.22 5.86
CA ASN A 38 -11.50 -0.34 4.55
C ASN A 38 -12.31 0.39 3.46
N PRO A 39 -11.69 0.79 2.34
CA PRO A 39 -12.43 1.34 1.21
C PRO A 39 -13.53 0.36 0.77
N ASP A 40 -14.74 0.84 0.64
CA ASP A 40 -15.93 0.08 0.23
C ASP A 40 -16.34 0.35 -1.22
N LEU A 41 -15.81 1.42 -1.82
CA LEU A 41 -16.00 1.73 -3.22
C LEU A 41 -14.98 0.99 -4.10
N PRO A 42 -15.40 0.53 -5.28
CA PRO A 42 -14.48 -0.08 -6.24
C PRO A 42 -13.46 0.93 -6.76
N SER A 43 -12.34 0.42 -7.28
CA SER A 43 -11.41 1.26 -8.05
C SER A 43 -12.10 1.83 -9.29
N PRO A 44 -11.76 3.07 -9.73
CA PRO A 44 -12.30 3.63 -10.96
C PRO A 44 -12.05 2.71 -12.17
N ASP A 45 -13.06 2.56 -13.02
CA ASP A 45 -13.01 1.65 -14.19
C ASP A 45 -11.80 1.93 -15.08
N ILE A 46 -11.48 3.21 -15.31
CA ILE A 46 -10.30 3.59 -16.09
C ILE A 46 -8.99 3.02 -15.52
N ALA A 47 -8.87 2.91 -14.20
CA ALA A 47 -7.68 2.32 -13.56
C ALA A 47 -7.65 0.80 -13.76
N VAL A 48 -8.80 0.15 -13.65
CA VAL A 48 -8.96 -1.30 -13.87
C VAL A 48 -8.64 -1.67 -15.31
N GLU A 49 -9.20 -0.94 -16.27
CA GLU A 49 -8.97 -1.15 -17.70
C GLU A 49 -7.49 -0.97 -18.07
N LYS A 50 -6.85 0.08 -17.57
CA LYS A 50 -5.42 0.33 -17.81
C LYS A 50 -4.52 -0.72 -17.18
N LEU A 51 -4.88 -1.23 -16.01
CA LEU A 51 -4.18 -2.34 -15.39
C LEU A 51 -4.30 -3.63 -16.25
N ALA A 52 -5.51 -3.94 -16.72
CA ALA A 52 -5.76 -5.09 -17.58
C ALA A 52 -4.98 -4.98 -18.91
N GLU A 53 -5.03 -3.82 -19.57
CA GLU A 53 -4.25 -3.52 -20.78
C GLU A 53 -2.73 -3.74 -20.54
N ALA A 54 -2.23 -3.18 -19.45
CA ALA A 54 -0.81 -3.31 -19.10
C ALA A 54 -0.41 -4.75 -18.78
N ALA A 55 -1.29 -5.52 -18.13
CA ALA A 55 -1.07 -6.92 -17.81
C ALA A 55 -1.00 -7.83 -19.03
N HIS A 56 -1.68 -7.50 -20.12
CA HIS A 56 -1.61 -8.25 -21.37
C HIS A 56 -0.29 -8.01 -22.14
N ASN A 57 0.50 -7.01 -21.78
CA ASN A 57 1.77 -6.76 -22.44
C ASN A 57 2.92 -7.54 -21.78
N PRO A 58 3.52 -8.55 -22.46
CA PRO A 58 4.58 -9.38 -21.87
C PRO A 58 5.84 -8.59 -21.47
N LYS A 59 6.06 -7.40 -22.01
CA LYS A 59 7.19 -6.54 -21.63
C LYS A 59 7.08 -6.04 -20.18
N ASN A 60 5.88 -6.05 -19.61
CA ASN A 60 5.63 -5.64 -18.24
C ASN A 60 5.82 -6.78 -17.21
N HIS A 61 6.05 -8.03 -17.67
CA HIS A 61 6.24 -9.20 -16.81
C HIS A 61 7.71 -9.34 -16.38
N ARG A 62 8.29 -8.29 -15.83
CA ARG A 62 9.68 -8.24 -15.40
C ARG A 62 9.79 -7.74 -13.96
N TYR A 63 10.99 -7.80 -13.41
CA TYR A 63 11.27 -7.16 -12.14
C TYR A 63 10.94 -5.66 -12.20
N SER A 64 10.37 -5.16 -11.11
CA SER A 64 10.10 -3.73 -10.96
C SER A 64 11.39 -2.92 -10.98
N ALA A 65 11.34 -1.72 -11.53
CA ALA A 65 12.41 -0.74 -11.36
C ALA A 65 12.39 -0.21 -9.91
N SER A 66 13.51 -0.27 -9.20
CA SER A 66 13.61 0.12 -7.78
C SER A 66 13.11 1.53 -7.48
N ARG A 67 13.28 2.46 -8.43
CA ARG A 67 12.80 3.86 -8.31
C ARG A 67 11.42 4.09 -8.92
N GLY A 68 10.80 3.05 -9.48
CA GLY A 68 9.62 3.14 -10.32
C GLY A 68 9.92 3.47 -11.78
N ILE A 69 8.99 3.11 -12.67
CA ILE A 69 9.15 3.37 -14.11
C ILE A 69 9.14 4.87 -14.40
N PRO A 70 9.92 5.34 -15.40
CA PRO A 70 10.03 6.77 -15.72
C PRO A 70 8.67 7.45 -15.95
N ASN A 71 7.78 6.81 -16.71
CA ASN A 71 6.47 7.38 -17.00
C ASN A 71 5.63 7.63 -15.73
N LEU A 72 5.74 6.78 -14.72
CA LEU A 72 5.03 6.98 -13.44
C LEU A 72 5.62 8.17 -12.69
N ARG A 73 6.96 8.29 -12.63
CA ARG A 73 7.61 9.43 -11.95
C ARG A 73 7.27 10.75 -12.63
N VAL A 74 7.28 10.80 -13.97
CA VAL A 74 6.85 11.97 -14.75
C VAL A 74 5.39 12.32 -14.46
N ALA A 75 4.51 11.32 -14.42
CA ALA A 75 3.08 11.55 -14.11
C ALA A 75 2.89 12.10 -12.69
N MET A 76 3.66 11.61 -11.71
CA MET A 76 3.64 12.11 -10.34
C MET A 76 4.12 13.57 -10.28
N ALA A 77 5.25 13.90 -10.89
CA ALA A 77 5.77 15.27 -10.96
C ALA A 77 4.77 16.22 -11.64
N THR A 78 4.20 15.80 -12.75
CA THR A 78 3.16 16.56 -13.48
C THR A 78 1.93 16.82 -12.60
N ARG A 79 1.47 15.82 -11.85
CA ARG A 79 0.35 15.98 -10.93
C ARG A 79 0.67 16.98 -9.82
N TYR A 80 1.88 16.89 -9.22
CA TYR A 80 2.30 17.83 -8.18
C TYR A 80 2.33 19.27 -8.70
N LYS A 81 2.85 19.47 -9.90
CA LYS A 81 2.82 20.79 -10.55
C LYS A 81 1.42 21.31 -10.76
N ASN A 82 0.53 20.49 -11.33
CA ASN A 82 -0.82 20.92 -11.71
C ASN A 82 -1.75 21.14 -10.51
N VAL A 83 -1.62 20.35 -9.44
CA VAL A 83 -2.52 20.38 -8.29
C VAL A 83 -2.01 21.27 -7.18
N PHE A 84 -0.69 21.25 -6.93
CA PHE A 84 -0.08 21.91 -5.79
C PHE A 84 0.86 23.08 -6.17
N GLY A 85 1.13 23.27 -7.46
CA GLY A 85 2.07 24.29 -7.93
C GLY A 85 3.55 23.99 -7.62
N VAL A 86 3.86 22.72 -7.27
CA VAL A 86 5.22 22.28 -6.92
C VAL A 86 5.88 21.65 -8.13
N ASP A 87 7.00 22.22 -8.56
CA ASP A 87 7.84 21.66 -9.61
C ASP A 87 8.82 20.65 -9.01
N LEU A 88 8.81 19.41 -9.54
CA LEU A 88 9.69 18.32 -9.11
C LEU A 88 10.42 17.76 -10.34
N ASP A 89 11.70 17.49 -10.17
CA ASP A 89 12.47 16.72 -11.15
C ASP A 89 12.13 15.23 -10.99
N PRO A 90 11.51 14.60 -12.01
CA PRO A 90 11.11 13.18 -11.91
C PRO A 90 12.29 12.21 -11.75
N ASP A 91 13.52 12.64 -12.07
CA ASP A 91 14.69 11.78 -11.99
C ASP A 91 15.46 11.88 -10.68
N THR A 92 15.38 12.98 -9.98
CA THR A 92 16.15 13.21 -8.75
C THR A 92 15.28 13.42 -7.51
N GLU A 93 14.01 13.82 -7.67
CA GLU A 93 13.13 14.19 -6.55
C GLU A 93 11.88 13.29 -6.41
N VAL A 94 11.75 12.28 -7.27
CA VAL A 94 10.60 11.36 -7.23
C VAL A 94 11.05 9.91 -7.16
N VAL A 95 10.53 9.18 -6.17
CA VAL A 95 10.66 7.73 -6.05
C VAL A 95 9.28 7.12 -5.79
N THR A 96 9.02 5.96 -6.38
CA THR A 96 7.78 5.24 -6.13
C THR A 96 7.96 4.19 -5.05
N THR A 97 6.93 3.98 -4.24
CA THR A 97 6.92 2.96 -3.18
C THR A 97 5.68 2.09 -3.31
N ILE A 98 5.76 0.86 -2.82
CA ILE A 98 4.60 -0.05 -2.77
C ILE A 98 3.79 0.27 -1.52
N GLY A 99 3.04 1.37 -1.61
CA GLY A 99 2.23 1.90 -0.52
C GLY A 99 3.00 2.81 0.44
N ALA A 100 2.23 3.62 1.19
CA ALA A 100 2.77 4.63 2.09
C ALA A 100 3.60 4.04 3.25
N LYS A 101 3.27 2.84 3.72
CA LYS A 101 4.00 2.19 4.83
C LYS A 101 5.46 1.90 4.46
N GLU A 102 5.71 1.42 3.24
CA GLU A 102 7.07 1.21 2.73
C GLU A 102 7.82 2.54 2.67
N GLY A 103 7.21 3.57 2.07
CA GLY A 103 7.82 4.89 1.97
C GLY A 103 8.19 5.47 3.32
N LEU A 104 7.28 5.40 4.31
CA LEU A 104 7.54 5.87 5.68
C LEU A 104 8.66 5.08 6.35
N THR A 105 8.69 3.75 6.19
CA THR A 105 9.73 2.91 6.78
C THR A 105 11.11 3.25 6.21
N HIS A 106 11.21 3.37 4.89
CA HIS A 106 12.47 3.75 4.25
C HIS A 106 12.91 5.17 4.62
N LEU A 107 11.96 6.09 4.73
CA LEU A 107 12.26 7.45 5.17
C LEU A 107 12.86 7.46 6.60
N MET A 108 12.27 6.69 7.52
CA MET A 108 12.81 6.54 8.87
C MET A 108 14.24 5.97 8.86
N TRP A 109 14.50 4.96 8.04
CA TRP A 109 15.86 4.39 7.92
C TRP A 109 16.89 5.37 7.37
N VAL A 110 16.47 6.29 6.51
CA VAL A 110 17.37 7.31 5.94
C VAL A 110 17.62 8.45 6.92
N LEU A 111 16.61 8.84 7.69
CA LEU A 111 16.67 10.04 8.54
C LEU A 111 17.14 9.75 9.97
N LEU A 112 16.89 8.55 10.50
CA LEU A 112 17.12 8.23 11.91
C LEU A 112 18.31 7.30 12.09
N GLY A 113 19.19 7.67 13.02
CA GLY A 113 20.31 6.86 13.50
C GLY A 113 20.11 6.38 14.94
N PRO A 114 21.04 5.57 15.49
CA PRO A 114 20.99 5.17 16.88
C PRO A 114 21.02 6.37 17.82
N GLY A 115 19.98 6.49 18.66
CA GLY A 115 19.84 7.58 19.64
C GLY A 115 18.94 8.74 19.20
N ASP A 116 18.48 8.77 17.95
CA ASP A 116 17.49 9.74 17.48
C ASP A 116 16.10 9.40 18.02
N THR A 117 15.29 10.44 18.32
CA THR A 117 13.92 10.32 18.84
C THR A 117 12.94 11.17 18.04
#